data_e43654542f1904af434ae723b2648c48
#
_entry.id   e43654542f1904af434ae723b2648c48
#
_cell.length_a   1.000
_cell.length_b   1.000
_cell.length_c   1.000
_cell.angle_alpha   90.00
_cell.angle_beta   90.00
_cell.angle_gamma   90.00
#
_symmetry.space_group_name_H-M   'P 1'
#
loop_
_entity.id
_entity.type
_entity.pdbx_description
1 polymer ?
#
loop_
_entity_poly.entity_id
_entity_poly.type
_entity_poly.pdbx_seq_one_letter_code
_entity_poly.pdbx_strand_id
1 'polypeptide(L)'
;AEQRAEVIGNLAEGDSVDGVVKNITEYGAFVDLGGVDGLLHVTDMAWRRVNHPSEILTIGETVKVQVIKINKETHRISLGMKQLQDDPWDLVAAKYPLESVHMGRVTNITDYGAFVELEAGVEGLVHVSEMSWTKKNVHPGKIVSTSQEVEVMVLEIDGAKRRVSLGLKQTQRNPWEVFAETHPEGKEVEGEVKNITEFGLFIGLEGDIDGMVHLSDISWDERGEDAIQNYRKGDMVQAVVSEVDVEKERISLSIKGLGGDKFAEAVGGTKRGSIITVEVTSIEDGGIEVEYEGMKNFIRRSDLSRDRAEQRPERFSVGDKVDVRVTNVDSKTRRLGLSIKAREIAEEKEAVEQYGSSDSGASLGDILGAALKTDD
;
A
#
# COMPACT_ATOMS: atom_id res chain seq x y z
N ALA A 1 13.11 -69.95 21.79
CA ALA A 1 13.36 -69.64 20.36
C ALA A 1 12.18 -70.03 19.44
N GLU A 2 11.59 -71.26 19.69
CA GLU A 2 10.48 -71.79 18.88
C GLU A 2 9.19 -70.94 18.98
N GLN A 3 8.79 -70.49 20.18
CA GLN A 3 7.60 -69.64 20.36
C GLN A 3 7.72 -68.30 19.65
N ARG A 4 8.92 -67.75 19.62
CA ARG A 4 9.13 -66.48 18.90
C ARG A 4 9.00 -66.64 17.37
N ALA A 5 9.52 -67.70 16.81
CA ALA A 5 9.40 -68.02 15.40
C ALA A 5 7.96 -68.31 14.97
N GLU A 6 7.19 -69.00 15.87
CA GLU A 6 5.76 -69.28 15.65
C GLU A 6 4.90 -68.03 15.65
N VAL A 7 5.11 -67.12 16.59
CA VAL A 7 4.40 -65.83 16.62
C VAL A 7 4.73 -64.99 15.42
N ILE A 8 6.00 -64.91 15.00
CA ILE A 8 6.41 -64.18 13.79
C ILE A 8 5.85 -64.83 12.53
N GLY A 9 5.77 -66.16 12.50
CA GLY A 9 5.20 -66.87 11.34
C GLY A 9 3.71 -66.71 11.17
N ASN A 10 2.98 -66.41 12.25
CA ASN A 10 1.53 -66.17 12.24
C ASN A 10 1.14 -64.72 12.03
N LEU A 11 2.09 -63.78 12.07
CA LEU A 11 1.87 -62.35 11.83
C LEU A 11 2.20 -61.98 10.39
N ALA A 12 1.33 -61.23 9.76
CA ALA A 12 1.57 -60.63 8.47
C ALA A 12 1.65 -59.10 8.58
N GLU A 13 2.40 -58.49 7.67
CA GLU A 13 2.40 -57.01 7.54
C GLU A 13 0.99 -56.51 7.24
N GLY A 14 0.51 -55.53 8.00
CA GLY A 14 -0.84 -55.02 7.94
C GLY A 14 -1.83 -55.61 8.95
N ASP A 15 -1.46 -56.64 9.69
CA ASP A 15 -2.31 -57.21 10.71
C ASP A 15 -2.42 -56.32 11.93
N SER A 16 -3.64 -56.25 12.53
CA SER A 16 -3.90 -55.60 13.80
C SER A 16 -3.84 -56.59 14.94
N VAL A 17 -3.04 -56.30 15.95
CA VAL A 17 -2.88 -57.19 17.13
C VAL A 17 -2.90 -56.36 18.41
N ASP A 18 -3.29 -56.99 19.50
CA ASP A 18 -3.20 -56.39 20.82
C ASP A 18 -1.85 -56.74 21.46
N GLY A 19 -1.23 -55.78 22.07
CA GLY A 19 0.05 -55.93 22.75
C GLY A 19 0.10 -55.16 24.06
N VAL A 20 1.00 -55.54 24.93
CA VAL A 20 1.22 -54.92 26.23
C VAL A 20 2.49 -54.06 26.18
N VAL A 21 2.40 -52.82 26.59
CA VAL A 21 3.55 -51.92 26.68
C VAL A 21 4.50 -52.40 27.78
N LYS A 22 5.68 -52.87 27.38
CA LYS A 22 6.73 -53.33 28.27
C LYS A 22 7.66 -52.25 28.78
N ASN A 23 8.10 -51.39 27.86
CA ASN A 23 9.07 -50.37 28.17
C ASN A 23 8.84 -49.15 27.26
N ILE A 24 9.17 -47.97 27.77
CA ILE A 24 9.07 -46.69 27.04
C ILE A 24 10.45 -46.06 26.98
N THR A 25 10.87 -45.67 25.78
CA THR A 25 12.13 -44.96 25.51
C THR A 25 11.83 -43.59 24.87
N GLU A 26 12.82 -42.76 24.69
CA GLU A 26 12.66 -41.44 24.04
C GLU A 26 12.16 -41.51 22.59
N TYR A 27 12.51 -42.58 21.87
CA TYR A 27 12.18 -42.80 20.46
C TYR A 27 10.97 -43.70 20.21
N GLY A 28 10.45 -44.34 21.24
CA GLY A 28 9.32 -45.26 21.09
C GLY A 28 9.03 -46.11 22.28
N ALA A 29 8.11 -47.04 22.10
CA ALA A 29 7.72 -48.02 23.12
C ALA A 29 7.94 -49.44 22.61
N PHE A 30 8.37 -50.33 23.50
CA PHE A 30 8.42 -51.76 23.25
C PHE A 30 7.12 -52.42 23.70
N VAL A 31 6.48 -53.10 22.77
CA VAL A 31 5.19 -53.76 22.99
C VAL A 31 5.35 -55.25 22.83
N ASP A 32 4.92 -56.02 23.87
CA ASP A 32 4.92 -57.46 23.84
C ASP A 32 3.68 -57.99 23.10
N LEU A 33 3.93 -58.75 22.06
CA LEU A 33 2.90 -59.36 21.20
C LEU A 33 2.62 -60.83 21.54
N GLY A 34 3.00 -61.27 22.72
CA GLY A 34 2.85 -62.67 23.14
C GLY A 34 4.12 -63.48 23.00
N GLY A 35 5.25 -62.92 23.40
CA GLY A 35 6.57 -63.57 23.40
C GLY A 35 7.56 -62.93 22.38
N VAL A 36 7.13 -62.01 21.59
CA VAL A 36 7.96 -61.20 20.70
C VAL A 36 7.71 -59.74 20.95
N ASP A 37 8.78 -58.99 21.08
CA ASP A 37 8.71 -57.54 21.29
C ASP A 37 8.71 -56.80 19.95
N GLY A 38 7.74 -55.93 19.77
CA GLY A 38 7.69 -55.00 18.66
C GLY A 38 8.06 -53.61 19.13
N LEU A 39 8.64 -52.80 18.24
CA LEU A 39 8.92 -51.40 18.48
C LEU A 39 7.83 -50.54 17.86
N LEU A 40 7.17 -49.79 18.69
CA LEU A 40 6.26 -48.72 18.30
C LEU A 40 7.00 -47.39 18.36
N HIS A 41 7.45 -46.92 17.20
CA HIS A 41 8.20 -45.66 17.11
C HIS A 41 7.27 -44.45 17.40
N VAL A 42 7.81 -43.40 18.00
CA VAL A 42 7.04 -42.19 18.34
C VAL A 42 6.31 -41.57 17.16
N THR A 43 6.88 -41.63 15.96
CA THR A 43 6.26 -41.14 14.72
C THR A 43 5.07 -41.96 14.24
N ASP A 44 4.92 -43.20 14.71
CA ASP A 44 3.86 -44.13 14.32
C ASP A 44 2.77 -44.27 15.38
N MET A 45 2.83 -43.50 16.47
CA MET A 45 1.87 -43.54 17.55
C MET A 45 0.57 -42.78 17.28
N ALA A 46 0.71 -41.59 16.70
CA ALA A 46 -0.44 -40.75 16.38
C ALA A 46 -0.17 -39.88 15.15
N TRP A 47 -1.22 -39.38 14.51
CA TRP A 47 -1.14 -38.42 13.42
C TRP A 47 -0.69 -37.02 13.87
N ARG A 48 -0.78 -36.71 15.17
CA ARG A 48 -0.23 -35.50 15.77
C ARG A 48 1.23 -35.68 16.19
N ARG A 49 1.94 -34.57 16.36
CA ARG A 49 3.31 -34.61 16.90
C ARG A 49 3.29 -35.10 18.36
N VAL A 50 4.05 -36.15 18.63
CA VAL A 50 4.27 -36.70 19.95
C VAL A 50 5.72 -36.45 20.33
N ASN A 51 5.97 -35.74 21.43
CA ASN A 51 7.32 -35.41 21.86
C ASN A 51 7.95 -36.58 22.62
N HIS A 52 7.15 -37.26 23.44
CA HIS A 52 7.58 -38.43 24.19
C HIS A 52 6.47 -39.47 24.24
N PRO A 53 6.79 -40.77 24.07
CA PRO A 53 5.79 -41.84 24.07
C PRO A 53 4.93 -41.94 25.34
N SER A 54 5.43 -41.49 26.48
CA SER A 54 4.67 -41.47 27.74
C SER A 54 3.48 -40.52 27.76
N GLU A 55 3.38 -39.62 26.77
CA GLU A 55 2.20 -38.75 26.58
C GLU A 55 0.96 -39.53 26.16
N ILE A 56 1.14 -40.67 25.50
CA ILE A 56 0.08 -41.49 24.93
C ILE A 56 0.00 -42.85 25.62
N LEU A 57 1.13 -43.45 26.01
CA LEU A 57 1.23 -44.80 26.49
C LEU A 57 1.69 -44.88 27.95
N THR A 58 1.18 -45.90 28.66
CA THR A 58 1.59 -46.26 30.03
C THR A 58 2.15 -47.65 30.02
N ILE A 59 3.24 -47.91 30.80
CA ILE A 59 3.82 -49.24 30.95
C ILE A 59 2.80 -50.18 31.56
N GLY A 60 2.62 -51.38 30.96
CA GLY A 60 1.64 -52.36 31.36
C GLY A 60 0.25 -52.20 30.73
N GLU A 61 0.04 -51.13 29.94
CA GLU A 61 -1.20 -50.93 29.22
C GLU A 61 -1.30 -51.86 28.01
N THR A 62 -2.50 -52.38 27.78
CA THR A 62 -2.80 -53.14 26.55
C THR A 62 -3.23 -52.19 25.48
N VAL A 63 -2.52 -52.19 24.35
CA VAL A 63 -2.78 -51.32 23.21
C VAL A 63 -2.98 -52.12 21.94
N LYS A 64 -3.86 -51.62 21.07
CA LYS A 64 -4.04 -52.17 19.74
C LYS A 64 -3.07 -51.55 18.78
N VAL A 65 -2.30 -52.37 18.08
CA VAL A 65 -1.26 -51.94 17.15
C VAL A 65 -1.38 -52.66 15.81
N GLN A 66 -0.87 -52.04 14.77
CA GLN A 66 -0.76 -52.67 13.44
C GLN A 66 0.69 -53.01 13.15
N VAL A 67 0.90 -54.18 12.56
CA VAL A 67 2.23 -54.62 12.13
C VAL A 67 2.58 -53.88 10.82
N ILE A 68 3.62 -53.05 10.86
CA ILE A 68 4.09 -52.29 9.68
C ILE A 68 5.08 -53.12 8.90
N LYS A 69 6.10 -53.66 9.58
CA LYS A 69 7.18 -54.40 8.96
C LYS A 69 7.70 -55.52 9.89
N ILE A 70 8.00 -56.65 9.31
CA ILE A 70 8.59 -57.77 10.01
C ILE A 70 9.97 -58.06 9.42
N ASN A 71 11.00 -58.02 10.28
CA ASN A 71 12.33 -58.49 9.93
C ASN A 71 12.55 -59.86 10.51
N LYS A 72 12.43 -60.89 9.65
CA LYS A 72 12.57 -62.30 10.03
C LYS A 72 13.98 -62.71 10.47
N GLU A 73 15.00 -62.02 9.98
CA GLU A 73 16.40 -62.31 10.29
C GLU A 73 16.77 -61.78 11.68
N THR A 74 16.32 -60.59 12.04
CA THR A 74 16.63 -59.97 13.33
C THR A 74 15.55 -60.16 14.37
N HIS A 75 14.44 -60.82 14.04
CA HIS A 75 13.25 -61.00 14.87
C HIS A 75 12.70 -59.67 15.43
N ARG A 76 12.75 -58.62 14.60
CA ARG A 76 12.24 -57.28 14.95
C ARG A 76 10.94 -57.01 14.21
N ILE A 77 9.96 -56.46 14.93
CA ILE A 77 8.67 -56.09 14.41
C ILE A 77 8.51 -54.60 14.62
N SER A 78 8.21 -53.87 13.54
CA SER A 78 7.82 -52.47 13.61
C SER A 78 6.31 -52.36 13.67
N LEU A 79 5.84 -51.60 14.63
CA LEU A 79 4.42 -51.43 14.95
C LEU A 79 3.98 -50.00 14.73
N GLY A 80 2.70 -49.79 14.51
CA GLY A 80 2.07 -48.51 14.40
C GLY A 80 0.67 -48.50 15.03
N MET A 81 0.29 -47.38 15.61
CA MET A 81 -1.06 -47.12 16.11
C MET A 81 -1.83 -46.19 15.20
N LYS A 82 -1.17 -45.20 14.61
CA LYS A 82 -1.82 -44.22 13.76
C LYS A 82 -2.50 -44.81 12.53
N GLN A 83 -2.00 -45.91 12.01
CA GLN A 83 -2.55 -46.63 10.87
C GLN A 83 -3.93 -47.27 11.14
N LEU A 84 -4.29 -47.45 12.41
CA LEU A 84 -5.61 -47.92 12.83
C LEU A 84 -6.67 -46.79 12.89
N GLN A 85 -6.22 -45.56 12.82
CA GLN A 85 -7.06 -44.38 12.80
C GLN A 85 -7.05 -43.79 11.42
N ASP A 86 -8.17 -43.14 11.04
CA ASP A 86 -8.24 -42.39 9.78
C ASP A 86 -7.21 -41.26 9.80
N ASP A 87 -6.55 -41.10 8.67
CA ASP A 87 -5.63 -39.97 8.49
C ASP A 87 -6.44 -38.66 8.44
N PRO A 88 -6.26 -37.74 9.41
CA PRO A 88 -7.00 -36.48 9.39
C PRO A 88 -6.75 -35.69 8.13
N TRP A 89 -5.65 -35.94 7.38
CA TRP A 89 -5.34 -35.27 6.14
C TRP A 89 -6.10 -35.77 4.92
N ASP A 90 -6.73 -36.95 4.96
CA ASP A 90 -7.52 -37.51 3.86
C ASP A 90 -8.74 -36.64 3.55
N LEU A 91 -9.31 -35.99 4.55
CA LEU A 91 -10.50 -35.15 4.45
C LEU A 91 -10.22 -33.65 4.64
N VAL A 92 -8.97 -33.25 4.82
CA VAL A 92 -8.63 -31.85 5.11
C VAL A 92 -9.16 -30.89 4.03
N ALA A 93 -8.98 -31.21 2.77
CA ALA A 93 -9.44 -30.37 1.66
C ALA A 93 -10.97 -30.21 1.62
N ALA A 94 -11.70 -31.25 2.04
CA ALA A 94 -13.16 -31.19 2.12
C ALA A 94 -13.67 -30.49 3.38
N LYS A 95 -12.96 -30.68 4.51
CA LYS A 95 -13.33 -30.12 5.80
C LYS A 95 -12.94 -28.64 5.95
N TYR A 96 -11.81 -28.28 5.35
CA TYR A 96 -11.26 -26.92 5.35
C TYR A 96 -11.08 -26.40 3.92
N PRO A 97 -12.18 -26.07 3.22
CA PRO A 97 -12.06 -25.54 1.87
C PRO A 97 -11.32 -24.20 1.85
N LEU A 98 -10.75 -23.84 0.72
CA LEU A 98 -10.05 -22.55 0.53
C LEU A 98 -11.00 -21.40 0.88
N GLU A 99 -10.45 -20.36 1.48
CA GLU A 99 -11.16 -19.15 1.94
C GLU A 99 -12.19 -19.39 3.06
N SER A 100 -12.26 -20.59 3.62
CA SER A 100 -13.09 -20.86 4.79
C SER A 100 -12.41 -20.37 6.07
N VAL A 101 -13.24 -19.93 7.02
CA VAL A 101 -12.79 -19.39 8.32
C VAL A 101 -13.06 -20.41 9.41
N HIS A 102 -12.06 -20.68 10.22
CA HIS A 102 -12.12 -21.65 11.32
C HIS A 102 -11.41 -21.15 12.56
N MET A 103 -11.85 -21.65 13.72
CA MET A 103 -11.14 -21.43 14.97
C MET A 103 -9.98 -22.42 15.09
N GLY A 104 -8.83 -21.92 15.49
CA GLY A 104 -7.65 -22.72 15.76
C GLY A 104 -6.91 -22.26 17.00
N ARG A 105 -6.03 -23.11 17.53
CA ARG A 105 -5.23 -22.81 18.69
C ARG A 105 -3.78 -22.61 18.30
N VAL A 106 -3.17 -21.53 18.75
CA VAL A 106 -1.73 -21.29 18.56
C VAL A 106 -0.92 -22.30 19.37
N THR A 107 -0.16 -23.14 18.69
CA THR A 107 0.66 -24.20 19.31
C THR A 107 2.10 -23.79 19.49
N ASN A 108 2.65 -23.02 18.53
CA ASN A 108 4.02 -22.55 18.58
C ASN A 108 4.16 -21.22 17.84
N ILE A 109 5.14 -20.44 18.27
CA ILE A 109 5.46 -19.14 17.68
C ILE A 109 6.93 -19.13 17.28
N THR A 110 7.20 -18.75 16.02
CA THR A 110 8.55 -18.62 15.46
C THR A 110 8.77 -17.19 14.92
N ASP A 111 9.98 -16.86 14.50
CA ASP A 111 10.29 -15.55 13.94
C ASP A 111 9.55 -15.27 12.63
N TYR A 112 9.21 -16.30 11.87
CA TYR A 112 8.54 -16.20 10.58
C TYR A 112 7.03 -16.41 10.62
N GLY A 113 6.45 -16.80 11.74
CA GLY A 113 5.02 -16.98 11.86
C GLY A 113 4.58 -17.74 13.11
N ALA A 114 3.31 -18.08 13.16
CA ALA A 114 2.70 -18.88 14.22
C ALA A 114 2.09 -20.16 13.65
N PHE A 115 2.28 -21.26 14.35
CA PHE A 115 1.61 -22.53 14.07
C PHE A 115 0.27 -22.56 14.79
N VAL A 116 -0.78 -22.89 14.04
CA VAL A 116 -2.14 -22.96 14.53
C VAL A 116 -2.71 -24.34 14.25
N GLU A 117 -3.11 -25.04 15.30
CA GLU A 117 -3.78 -26.33 15.21
C GLU A 117 -5.28 -26.12 14.97
N LEU A 118 -5.79 -26.64 13.87
CA LEU A 118 -7.21 -26.63 13.53
C LEU A 118 -7.94 -27.80 14.18
N GLU A 119 -7.33 -28.97 14.14
CA GLU A 119 -7.73 -30.18 14.85
C GLU A 119 -6.51 -31.04 15.11
N ALA A 120 -6.66 -32.08 15.95
CA ALA A 120 -5.56 -32.99 16.27
C ALA A 120 -4.96 -33.60 14.99
N GLY A 121 -3.68 -33.34 14.76
CA GLY A 121 -2.93 -33.76 13.56
C GLY A 121 -3.00 -32.85 12.35
N VAL A 122 -3.80 -31.80 12.38
CA VAL A 122 -3.88 -30.77 11.32
C VAL A 122 -3.41 -29.44 11.88
N GLU A 123 -2.19 -29.08 11.52
CA GLU A 123 -1.55 -27.83 11.93
C GLU A 123 -1.21 -26.99 10.71
N GLY A 124 -1.59 -25.74 10.75
CA GLY A 124 -1.28 -24.77 9.72
C GLY A 124 -0.31 -23.69 10.19
N LEU A 125 0.31 -23.02 9.25
CA LEU A 125 1.20 -21.89 9.50
C LEU A 125 0.53 -20.58 9.08
N VAL A 126 0.47 -19.64 10.00
CA VAL A 126 0.19 -18.23 9.72
C VAL A 126 1.53 -17.52 9.59
N HIS A 127 1.92 -17.20 8.35
CA HIS A 127 3.15 -16.44 8.11
C HIS A 127 3.04 -15.03 8.67
N VAL A 128 4.14 -14.42 9.08
CA VAL A 128 4.14 -13.08 9.68
C VAL A 128 3.47 -12.03 8.78
N SER A 129 3.61 -12.15 7.46
CA SER A 129 2.94 -11.28 6.48
C SER A 129 1.41 -11.40 6.44
N GLU A 130 0.88 -12.52 6.93
CA GLU A 130 -0.55 -12.84 6.95
C GLU A 130 -1.20 -12.64 8.33
N MET A 131 -0.46 -12.12 9.31
CA MET A 131 -0.95 -11.95 10.68
C MET A 131 -1.67 -10.64 10.92
N SER A 132 -1.20 -9.55 10.30
CA SER A 132 -1.78 -8.22 10.47
C SER A 132 -1.70 -7.40 9.18
N TRP A 133 -2.71 -6.59 8.92
CA TRP A 133 -2.72 -5.64 7.82
C TRP A 133 -1.69 -4.51 8.01
N THR A 134 -1.48 -4.07 9.24
CA THR A 134 -0.71 -2.86 9.56
C THR A 134 0.67 -3.17 10.14
N LYS A 135 0.81 -4.27 10.89
CA LYS A 135 2.05 -4.67 11.59
C LYS A 135 2.82 -5.72 10.82
N LYS A 136 3.36 -5.37 9.67
CA LYS A 136 4.01 -6.33 8.74
C LYS A 136 5.32 -6.92 9.23
N ASN A 137 6.12 -6.18 9.98
CA ASN A 137 7.47 -6.57 10.42
C ASN A 137 7.58 -6.72 11.94
N VAL A 138 6.49 -7.11 12.58
CA VAL A 138 6.45 -7.30 14.02
C VAL A 138 6.58 -8.79 14.32
N HIS A 139 7.40 -9.14 15.32
CA HIS A 139 7.54 -10.52 15.77
C HIS A 139 6.17 -11.12 16.11
N PRO A 140 5.84 -12.33 15.61
CA PRO A 140 4.53 -12.96 15.80
C PRO A 140 4.05 -13.03 17.24
N GLY A 141 4.95 -13.18 18.20
CA GLY A 141 4.66 -13.18 19.63
C GLY A 141 4.10 -11.86 20.19
N LYS A 142 4.16 -10.78 19.45
CA LYS A 142 3.50 -9.50 19.80
C LYS A 142 2.07 -9.40 19.30
N ILE A 143 1.67 -10.27 18.38
CA ILE A 143 0.33 -10.31 17.78
C ILE A 143 -0.50 -11.40 18.43
N VAL A 144 0.07 -12.60 18.63
CA VAL A 144 -0.59 -13.76 19.21
C VAL A 144 0.25 -14.37 20.31
N SER A 145 -0.40 -15.11 21.19
CA SER A 145 0.24 -15.85 22.31
C SER A 145 0.05 -17.34 22.14
N THR A 146 1.00 -18.13 22.66
CA THR A 146 0.87 -19.60 22.71
C THR A 146 -0.40 -19.98 23.44
N SER A 147 -1.09 -21.01 22.95
CA SER A 147 -2.37 -21.51 23.46
C SER A 147 -3.57 -20.58 23.29
N GLN A 148 -3.40 -19.44 22.62
CA GLN A 148 -4.49 -18.55 22.27
C GLN A 148 -5.37 -19.18 21.18
N GLU A 149 -6.69 -19.08 21.32
CA GLU A 149 -7.62 -19.39 20.25
C GLU A 149 -7.74 -18.21 19.32
N VAL A 150 -7.59 -18.45 18.02
CA VAL A 150 -7.65 -17.44 16.98
C VAL A 150 -8.52 -17.90 15.82
N GLU A 151 -9.17 -16.96 15.19
CA GLU A 151 -9.92 -17.18 13.97
C GLU A 151 -8.99 -17.01 12.77
N VAL A 152 -8.94 -18.02 11.90
CA VAL A 152 -8.04 -18.06 10.75
C VAL A 152 -8.77 -18.46 9.48
N MET A 153 -8.30 -17.95 8.34
CA MET A 153 -8.79 -18.31 7.01
C MET A 153 -7.80 -19.24 6.33
N VAL A 154 -8.32 -20.26 5.66
CA VAL A 154 -7.51 -21.21 4.88
C VAL A 154 -7.13 -20.56 3.56
N LEU A 155 -5.83 -20.36 3.31
CA LEU A 155 -5.30 -19.75 2.10
C LEU A 155 -4.86 -20.78 1.07
N GLU A 156 -4.18 -21.83 1.52
CA GLU A 156 -3.66 -22.91 0.68
C GLU A 156 -3.56 -24.22 1.45
N ILE A 157 -3.79 -25.33 0.77
CA ILE A 157 -3.64 -26.67 1.33
C ILE A 157 -2.69 -27.49 0.44
N ASP A 158 -1.59 -27.95 1.00
CA ASP A 158 -0.66 -28.92 0.37
C ASP A 158 -0.78 -30.25 1.09
N GLY A 159 -1.63 -31.12 0.58
CA GLY A 159 -1.85 -32.46 1.15
C GLY A 159 -0.64 -33.37 1.06
N ALA A 160 0.21 -33.21 0.04
CA ALA A 160 1.42 -34.01 -0.13
C ALA A 160 2.47 -33.69 0.95
N LYS A 161 2.60 -32.40 1.29
CA LYS A 161 3.52 -31.95 2.35
C LYS A 161 2.87 -31.85 3.72
N ARG A 162 1.58 -32.14 3.82
CA ARG A 162 0.78 -31.97 5.03
C ARG A 162 0.92 -30.58 5.64
N ARG A 163 0.71 -29.56 4.80
CA ARG A 163 0.81 -28.15 5.19
C ARG A 163 -0.45 -27.40 4.81
N VAL A 164 -0.91 -26.58 5.73
CA VAL A 164 -1.99 -25.63 5.50
C VAL A 164 -1.43 -24.24 5.71
N SER A 165 -1.58 -23.38 4.74
CA SER A 165 -1.27 -21.96 4.87
C SER A 165 -2.52 -21.25 5.34
N LEU A 166 -2.40 -20.52 6.45
CA LEU A 166 -3.49 -19.83 7.11
C LEU A 166 -3.24 -18.32 7.12
N GLY A 167 -4.30 -17.54 7.15
CA GLY A 167 -4.27 -16.11 7.30
C GLY A 167 -5.08 -15.65 8.49
N LEU A 168 -4.52 -14.77 9.30
CA LEU A 168 -5.19 -14.15 10.43
C LEU A 168 -5.81 -12.81 10.04
N LYS A 169 -5.09 -12.00 9.26
CA LYS A 169 -5.55 -10.68 8.81
C LYS A 169 -6.82 -10.75 7.96
N GLN A 170 -7.01 -11.81 7.19
CA GLN A 170 -8.17 -11.98 6.30
C GLN A 170 -9.48 -12.15 7.06
N THR A 171 -9.46 -12.51 8.33
CA THR A 171 -10.64 -12.57 9.20
C THR A 171 -11.10 -11.19 9.67
N GLN A 172 -10.23 -10.19 9.53
CA GLN A 172 -10.50 -8.80 9.86
C GLN A 172 -10.73 -8.00 8.58
N ARG A 173 -11.57 -6.97 8.66
CA ARG A 173 -11.75 -6.08 7.51
C ARG A 173 -10.44 -5.38 7.19
N ASN A 174 -10.12 -5.30 5.91
CA ASN A 174 -8.95 -4.58 5.42
C ASN A 174 -9.07 -3.09 5.76
N PRO A 175 -8.14 -2.51 6.54
CA PRO A 175 -8.22 -1.11 6.94
C PRO A 175 -8.24 -0.15 5.75
N TRP A 176 -7.58 -0.48 4.64
CA TRP A 176 -7.60 0.34 3.42
C TRP A 176 -8.95 0.31 2.72
N GLU A 177 -9.67 -0.81 2.72
CA GLU A 177 -11.05 -0.89 2.22
C GLU A 177 -11.99 -0.05 3.07
N VAL A 178 -11.91 -0.19 4.39
CA VAL A 178 -12.72 0.60 5.33
C VAL A 178 -12.43 2.09 5.15
N PHE A 179 -11.17 2.47 4.99
CA PHE A 179 -10.79 3.85 4.76
C PHE A 179 -11.33 4.36 3.42
N ALA A 180 -11.25 3.57 2.35
CA ALA A 180 -11.80 3.94 1.04
C ALA A 180 -13.32 4.16 1.08
N GLU A 181 -14.04 3.34 1.83
CA GLU A 181 -15.50 3.50 2.02
C GLU A 181 -15.87 4.76 2.81
N THR A 182 -15.11 5.08 3.85
CA THR A 182 -15.40 6.19 4.76
C THR A 182 -14.80 7.52 4.31
N HIS A 183 -13.73 7.47 3.51
CA HIS A 183 -12.98 8.64 3.04
C HIS A 183 -12.80 8.57 1.52
N PRO A 184 -13.86 8.88 0.75
CA PRO A 184 -13.76 8.96 -0.70
C PRO A 184 -12.78 10.07 -1.13
N GLU A 185 -12.36 10.04 -2.39
CA GLU A 185 -11.54 11.09 -2.97
C GLU A 185 -12.15 12.47 -2.75
N GLY A 186 -11.32 13.43 -2.39
CA GLY A 186 -11.74 14.79 -2.08
C GLY A 186 -12.16 15.03 -0.63
N LYS A 187 -12.26 13.99 0.21
CA LYS A 187 -12.56 14.17 1.63
C LYS A 187 -11.33 14.65 2.40
N GLU A 188 -11.56 15.60 3.28
CA GLU A 188 -10.54 16.11 4.19
C GLU A 188 -10.27 15.12 5.32
N VAL A 189 -8.99 14.97 5.66
CA VAL A 189 -8.51 14.16 6.76
C VAL A 189 -7.46 14.92 7.54
N GLU A 190 -7.33 14.60 8.81
CA GLU A 190 -6.33 15.16 9.70
C GLU A 190 -5.50 14.04 10.31
N GLY A 191 -4.19 14.21 10.35
CA GLY A 191 -3.30 13.23 10.92
C GLY A 191 -1.97 13.80 11.35
N GLU A 192 -1.26 13.02 12.16
CA GLU A 192 0.06 13.37 12.67
C GLU A 192 1.15 12.95 11.68
N VAL A 193 2.12 13.82 11.43
CA VAL A 193 3.30 13.49 10.64
C VAL A 193 4.12 12.42 11.37
N LYS A 194 4.10 11.21 10.85
CA LYS A 194 4.82 10.04 11.40
C LYS A 194 6.27 9.99 10.94
N ASN A 195 6.51 10.35 9.69
CA ASN A 195 7.83 10.35 9.11
C ASN A 195 7.94 11.38 7.97
N ILE A 196 9.17 11.84 7.74
CA ILE A 196 9.51 12.77 6.67
C ILE A 196 10.61 12.13 5.85
N THR A 197 10.39 11.97 4.54
CA THR A 197 11.35 11.40 3.61
C THR A 197 11.64 12.37 2.47
N GLU A 198 12.64 12.05 1.67
CA GLU A 198 12.96 12.81 0.45
C GLU A 198 11.84 12.79 -0.60
N PHE A 199 10.86 11.88 -0.48
CA PHE A 199 9.73 11.75 -1.40
C PHE A 199 8.47 12.47 -0.92
N GLY A 200 8.35 12.76 0.36
CA GLY A 200 7.19 13.40 0.95
C GLY A 200 6.98 13.12 2.44
N LEU A 201 5.77 13.42 2.90
CA LEU A 201 5.34 13.25 4.29
C LEU A 201 4.51 11.98 4.45
N PHE A 202 4.77 11.23 5.50
CA PHE A 202 3.90 10.14 5.95
C PHE A 202 3.03 10.63 7.11
N ILE A 203 1.72 10.54 6.94
CA ILE A 203 0.72 11.02 7.89
C ILE A 203 -0.04 9.82 8.43
N GLY A 204 -0.09 9.69 9.76
CA GLY A 204 -0.87 8.64 10.44
C GLY A 204 -2.37 8.94 10.36
N LEU A 205 -3.12 7.94 9.90
CA LEU A 205 -4.57 7.99 9.72
C LEU A 205 -5.27 7.01 10.66
N GLU A 206 -6.60 7.07 10.72
CA GLU A 206 -7.39 6.12 11.48
C GLU A 206 -7.17 4.68 10.98
N GLY A 207 -7.13 3.72 11.92
CA GLY A 207 -6.93 2.30 11.61
C GLY A 207 -5.47 1.87 11.53
N ASP A 208 -4.55 2.61 12.14
CA ASP A 208 -3.11 2.34 12.13
C ASP A 208 -2.50 2.25 10.72
N ILE A 209 -3.04 3.00 9.79
CA ILE A 209 -2.56 3.11 8.42
C ILE A 209 -1.96 4.49 8.17
N ASP A 210 -1.02 4.56 7.24
CA ASP A 210 -0.34 5.80 6.90
C ASP A 210 -0.74 6.26 5.50
N GLY A 211 -1.01 7.55 5.37
CA GLY A 211 -1.14 8.22 4.09
C GLY A 211 0.15 8.93 3.72
N MET A 212 0.41 9.09 2.43
CA MET A 212 1.57 9.78 1.90
C MET A 212 1.17 11.05 1.17
N VAL A 213 1.79 12.16 1.52
CA VAL A 213 1.76 13.41 0.76
C VAL A 213 3.06 13.50 -0.02
N HIS A 214 2.98 13.34 -1.36
CA HIS A 214 4.14 13.49 -2.23
C HIS A 214 4.63 14.94 -2.21
N LEU A 215 5.92 15.18 -2.47
CA LEU A 215 6.51 16.54 -2.54
C LEU A 215 5.71 17.50 -3.42
N SER A 216 5.22 17.03 -4.55
CA SER A 216 4.40 17.81 -5.48
C SER A 216 3.02 18.19 -4.96
N ASP A 217 2.57 17.56 -3.88
CA ASP A 217 1.24 17.72 -3.29
C ASP A 217 1.23 18.50 -1.98
N ILE A 218 2.38 19.03 -1.56
CA ILE A 218 2.51 19.82 -0.33
C ILE A 218 2.05 21.24 -0.54
N SER A 219 2.56 21.93 -1.55
CA SER A 219 2.25 23.33 -1.81
C SER A 219 2.07 23.62 -3.29
N TRP A 220 1.27 24.64 -3.60
CA TRP A 220 1.17 25.21 -4.93
C TRP A 220 2.25 26.25 -5.21
N ASP A 221 2.70 26.96 -4.18
CA ASP A 221 3.51 28.17 -4.30
C ASP A 221 5.01 27.91 -4.11
N GLU A 222 5.35 26.88 -3.33
CA GLU A 222 6.71 26.49 -3.03
C GLU A 222 7.08 25.17 -3.68
N ARG A 223 8.38 24.99 -3.96
CA ARG A 223 8.89 23.68 -4.38
C ARG A 223 8.68 22.68 -3.24
N GLY A 224 8.29 21.47 -3.58
CA GLY A 224 8.04 20.43 -2.56
C GLY A 224 9.23 20.19 -1.62
N GLU A 225 10.45 20.32 -2.13
CA GLU A 225 11.69 20.17 -1.34
C GLU A 225 11.86 21.29 -0.29
N ASP A 226 11.37 22.49 -0.57
CA ASP A 226 11.41 23.62 0.34
C ASP A 226 10.20 23.57 1.30
N ALA A 227 9.03 23.27 0.78
CA ALA A 227 7.79 23.20 1.53
C ALA A 227 7.82 22.09 2.61
N ILE A 228 8.51 20.98 2.35
CA ILE A 228 8.63 19.87 3.31
C ILE A 228 9.40 20.26 4.57
N GLN A 229 10.29 21.26 4.49
CA GLN A 229 11.08 21.73 5.63
C GLN A 229 10.23 22.47 6.68
N ASN A 230 9.03 22.90 6.30
CA ASN A 230 8.09 23.55 7.21
C ASN A 230 7.39 22.57 8.17
N TYR A 231 7.53 21.27 7.92
CA TYR A 231 6.89 20.21 8.70
C TYR A 231 7.88 19.47 9.57
N ARG A 232 7.42 19.04 10.74
CA ARG A 232 8.19 18.24 11.68
C ARG A 232 7.42 16.98 12.05
N LYS A 233 8.13 15.95 12.44
CA LYS A 233 7.53 14.75 13.02
C LYS A 233 6.73 15.12 14.28
N GLY A 234 5.48 14.68 14.33
CA GLY A 234 4.54 15.00 15.40
C GLY A 234 3.59 16.16 15.12
N ASP A 235 3.79 16.90 14.01
CA ASP A 235 2.86 17.98 13.64
C ASP A 235 1.52 17.40 13.18
N MET A 236 0.43 18.05 13.56
CA MET A 236 -0.89 17.74 13.03
C MET A 236 -1.09 18.46 11.70
N VAL A 237 -1.46 17.69 10.69
CA VAL A 237 -1.61 18.20 9.32
C VAL A 237 -2.96 17.79 8.77
N GLN A 238 -3.63 18.73 8.12
CA GLN A 238 -4.83 18.47 7.33
C GLN A 238 -4.45 18.24 5.88
N ALA A 239 -5.13 17.32 5.23
CA ALA A 239 -4.93 17.00 3.83
C ALA A 239 -6.24 16.50 3.21
N VAL A 240 -6.29 16.44 1.89
CA VAL A 240 -7.40 15.87 1.12
C VAL A 240 -6.98 14.53 0.56
N VAL A 241 -7.87 13.55 0.59
CA VAL A 241 -7.65 12.24 -0.03
C VAL A 241 -7.63 12.41 -1.54
N SER A 242 -6.48 12.13 -2.16
CA SER A 242 -6.31 12.16 -3.62
C SER A 242 -6.65 10.82 -4.26
N GLU A 243 -6.18 9.73 -3.66
CA GLU A 243 -6.37 8.38 -4.17
C GLU A 243 -6.23 7.36 -3.04
N VAL A 244 -7.01 6.29 -3.08
CA VAL A 244 -6.87 5.13 -2.20
C VAL A 244 -6.67 3.89 -3.07
N ASP A 245 -5.47 3.33 -3.05
CA ASP A 245 -5.13 2.07 -3.72
C ASP A 245 -5.09 0.94 -2.69
N VAL A 246 -6.18 0.20 -2.61
CA VAL A 246 -6.36 -0.90 -1.63
C VAL A 246 -5.40 -2.06 -1.93
N GLU A 247 -5.15 -2.36 -3.20
CA GLU A 247 -4.28 -3.48 -3.59
C GLU A 247 -2.81 -3.23 -3.24
N LYS A 248 -2.36 -1.99 -3.46
CA LYS A 248 -0.99 -1.56 -3.10
C LYS A 248 -0.88 -1.08 -1.66
N GLU A 249 -1.99 -1.03 -0.93
CA GLU A 249 -2.06 -0.56 0.45
C GLU A 249 -1.47 0.87 0.59
N ARG A 250 -1.88 1.75 -0.30
CA ARG A 250 -1.42 3.14 -0.35
C ARG A 250 -2.59 4.11 -0.33
N ILE A 251 -2.40 5.18 0.43
CA ILE A 251 -3.30 6.32 0.46
C ILE A 251 -2.48 7.54 0.06
N SER A 252 -2.86 8.17 -1.03
CA SER A 252 -2.26 9.42 -1.49
C SER A 252 -3.08 10.59 -0.98
N LEU A 253 -2.39 11.53 -0.35
CA LEU A 253 -2.96 12.73 0.24
C LEU A 253 -2.40 13.97 -0.44
N SER A 254 -3.16 15.06 -0.42
CA SER A 254 -2.74 16.36 -0.93
C SER A 254 -3.04 17.46 0.09
N ILE A 255 -2.02 18.15 0.56
CA ILE A 255 -2.17 19.34 1.42
C ILE A 255 -2.61 20.53 0.57
N LYS A 256 -2.01 20.67 -0.61
CA LYS A 256 -2.35 21.75 -1.54
C LYS A 256 -3.82 21.72 -1.99
N GLY A 257 -4.43 20.55 -2.00
CA GLY A 257 -5.85 20.36 -2.34
C GLY A 257 -6.83 21.02 -1.39
N LEU A 258 -6.44 21.28 -0.13
CA LEU A 258 -7.29 21.96 0.88
C LEU A 258 -7.62 23.40 0.50
N GLY A 259 -6.66 24.11 -0.10
CA GLY A 259 -6.80 25.53 -0.41
C GLY A 259 -7.48 25.83 -1.73
N GLY A 260 -7.86 24.83 -2.51
CA GLY A 260 -8.22 24.97 -3.91
C GLY A 260 -7.02 25.39 -4.77
N ASP A 261 -7.12 25.23 -6.06
CA ASP A 261 -6.12 25.76 -6.97
C ASP A 261 -6.49 27.21 -7.35
N LYS A 262 -6.00 28.19 -6.56
CA LYS A 262 -6.23 29.61 -6.80
C LYS A 262 -5.83 30.02 -8.21
N PHE A 263 -4.80 29.37 -8.77
CA PHE A 263 -4.41 29.60 -10.15
C PHE A 263 -5.46 29.07 -11.14
N ALA A 264 -5.94 27.84 -10.92
CA ALA A 264 -6.99 27.28 -11.78
C ALA A 264 -8.31 28.04 -11.66
N GLU A 265 -8.68 28.49 -10.45
CA GLU A 265 -9.87 29.32 -10.22
C GLU A 265 -9.76 30.68 -10.90
N ALA A 266 -8.65 31.38 -10.72
CA ALA A 266 -8.38 32.68 -11.33
C ALA A 266 -8.27 32.60 -12.87
N VAL A 267 -7.69 31.51 -13.36
CA VAL A 267 -7.47 31.27 -14.79
C VAL A 267 -8.68 30.60 -15.47
N GLY A 268 -9.59 29.96 -14.70
CA GLY A 268 -10.75 29.24 -15.26
C GLY A 268 -11.65 30.05 -16.18
N GLY A 269 -11.69 31.37 -16.00
CA GLY A 269 -12.36 32.33 -16.91
C GLY A 269 -11.42 33.05 -17.86
N THR A 270 -10.11 32.90 -17.76
CA THR A 270 -9.09 33.69 -18.44
C THR A 270 -8.47 32.90 -19.59
N LYS A 271 -8.71 33.33 -20.81
CA LYS A 271 -8.15 32.73 -22.03
C LYS A 271 -7.02 33.60 -22.58
N ARG A 272 -6.15 32.98 -23.39
CA ARG A 272 -5.21 33.76 -24.20
C ARG A 272 -5.95 34.80 -25.01
N GLY A 273 -5.52 36.04 -24.90
CA GLY A 273 -6.14 37.16 -25.55
C GLY A 273 -7.15 37.96 -24.70
N SER A 274 -7.54 37.46 -23.52
CA SER A 274 -8.40 38.18 -22.57
C SER A 274 -7.67 39.44 -22.03
N ILE A 275 -8.43 40.46 -21.72
CA ILE A 275 -7.94 41.64 -21.00
C ILE A 275 -8.33 41.47 -19.53
N ILE A 276 -7.36 41.65 -18.65
CA ILE A 276 -7.55 41.59 -17.19
C ILE A 276 -6.94 42.81 -16.54
N THR A 277 -7.49 43.23 -15.42
CA THR A 277 -6.96 44.32 -14.60
C THR A 277 -6.08 43.75 -13.51
N VAL A 278 -4.83 44.18 -13.42
CA VAL A 278 -3.84 43.79 -12.44
C VAL A 278 -3.42 44.96 -11.57
N GLU A 279 -2.96 44.69 -10.36
CA GLU A 279 -2.43 45.70 -9.44
C GLU A 279 -0.91 45.62 -9.37
N VAL A 280 -0.23 46.78 -9.50
CA VAL A 280 1.25 46.82 -9.41
C VAL A 280 1.67 46.68 -7.96
N THR A 281 2.47 45.65 -7.67
CA THR A 281 2.97 45.37 -6.31
C THR A 281 4.41 45.78 -6.08
N SER A 282 5.24 45.75 -7.14
CA SER A 282 6.65 46.19 -7.09
C SER A 282 7.12 46.71 -8.45
N ILE A 283 8.12 47.55 -8.39
CA ILE A 283 8.76 48.15 -9.58
C ILE A 283 10.22 47.77 -9.56
N GLU A 284 10.69 47.17 -10.65
CA GLU A 284 12.05 46.72 -10.82
C GLU A 284 12.64 47.27 -12.14
N ASP A 285 13.96 47.31 -12.27
CA ASP A 285 14.65 47.78 -13.48
C ASP A 285 14.28 46.96 -14.73
N GLY A 286 13.94 45.69 -14.56
CA GLY A 286 13.56 44.76 -15.64
C GLY A 286 12.10 44.81 -16.04
N GLY A 287 11.23 45.45 -15.23
CA GLY A 287 9.78 45.45 -15.42
C GLY A 287 9.00 45.78 -14.15
N ILE A 288 7.76 45.38 -14.11
CA ILE A 288 6.89 45.52 -12.93
C ILE A 288 6.35 44.18 -12.47
N GLU A 289 6.32 44.00 -11.16
CA GLU A 289 5.59 42.88 -10.52
C GLU A 289 4.14 43.31 -10.33
N VAL A 290 3.23 42.44 -10.70
CA VAL A 290 1.78 42.67 -10.60
C VAL A 290 1.07 41.52 -9.97
N GLU A 291 -0.06 41.78 -9.32
CA GLU A 291 -0.91 40.80 -8.70
C GLU A 291 -2.27 40.73 -9.39
N TYR A 292 -2.72 39.50 -9.64
CA TYR A 292 -4.04 39.20 -10.15
C TYR A 292 -4.65 38.06 -9.35
N GLU A 293 -5.78 38.28 -8.71
CA GLU A 293 -6.47 37.28 -7.86
C GLU A 293 -5.54 36.58 -6.84
N GLY A 294 -4.64 37.33 -6.22
CA GLY A 294 -3.68 36.83 -5.24
C GLY A 294 -2.44 36.15 -5.85
N MET A 295 -2.31 36.17 -7.18
CA MET A 295 -1.16 35.60 -7.89
C MET A 295 -0.22 36.68 -8.36
N LYS A 296 1.08 36.48 -8.06
CA LYS A 296 2.13 37.37 -8.54
C LYS A 296 2.60 36.98 -9.93
N ASN A 297 2.67 37.98 -10.80
CA ASN A 297 3.16 37.85 -12.15
C ASN A 297 4.12 39.00 -12.46
N PHE A 298 4.99 38.82 -13.43
CA PHE A 298 5.97 39.80 -13.83
C PHE A 298 5.75 40.23 -15.28
N ILE A 299 5.65 41.55 -15.51
CA ILE A 299 5.57 42.14 -16.85
C ILE A 299 6.94 42.73 -17.16
N ARG A 300 7.56 42.19 -18.19
CA ARG A 300 8.89 42.65 -18.63
C ARG A 300 8.81 44.07 -19.17
N ARG A 301 9.91 44.81 -19.05
CA ARG A 301 10.05 46.17 -19.57
C ARG A 301 9.61 46.29 -21.04
N SER A 302 9.96 45.33 -21.89
CA SER A 302 9.57 45.30 -23.32
C SER A 302 8.06 45.15 -23.57
N ASP A 303 7.30 44.72 -22.55
CA ASP A 303 5.87 44.51 -22.61
C ASP A 303 5.04 45.61 -21.93
N LEU A 304 5.69 46.66 -21.39
CA LEU A 304 5.04 47.75 -20.68
C LEU A 304 4.35 48.74 -21.61
N SER A 305 4.84 48.94 -22.84
CA SER A 305 4.21 49.77 -23.85
C SER A 305 4.64 49.37 -25.26
N ARG A 306 3.83 49.71 -26.24
CA ARG A 306 4.18 49.62 -27.64
C ARG A 306 5.32 50.60 -27.99
N ASP A 307 5.27 51.82 -27.45
CA ASP A 307 6.31 52.83 -27.65
C ASP A 307 7.54 52.50 -26.77
N ARG A 308 8.70 52.35 -27.44
CA ARG A 308 9.96 52.04 -26.80
C ARG A 308 10.41 53.11 -25.80
N ALA A 309 10.07 54.38 -26.04
CA ALA A 309 10.37 55.47 -25.12
C ALA A 309 9.54 55.40 -23.83
N GLU A 310 8.40 54.77 -23.89
CA GLU A 310 7.47 54.60 -22.78
C GLU A 310 7.62 53.26 -22.03
N GLN A 311 8.51 52.38 -22.45
CA GLN A 311 8.87 51.15 -21.77
C GLN A 311 9.72 51.41 -20.53
N ARG A 312 9.16 52.18 -19.57
CA ARG A 312 9.83 52.61 -18.35
C ARG A 312 9.02 52.12 -17.16
N PRO A 313 9.60 51.23 -16.28
CA PRO A 313 8.91 50.78 -15.08
C PRO A 313 8.54 51.93 -14.14
N GLU A 314 9.33 53.01 -14.11
CA GLU A 314 9.14 54.17 -13.22
C GLU A 314 7.85 54.98 -13.53
N ARG A 315 7.18 54.70 -14.64
CA ARG A 315 5.87 55.29 -14.97
C ARG A 315 4.74 54.77 -14.09
N PHE A 316 4.94 53.61 -13.51
CA PHE A 316 3.97 52.93 -12.67
C PHE A 316 4.28 53.19 -11.20
N SER A 317 3.23 53.22 -10.38
CA SER A 317 3.35 53.31 -8.95
C SER A 317 2.78 52.04 -8.30
N VAL A 318 3.31 51.65 -7.14
CA VAL A 318 2.76 50.53 -6.35
C VAL A 318 1.31 50.88 -6.00
N GLY A 319 0.39 49.93 -6.27
CA GLY A 319 -1.05 50.11 -6.09
C GLY A 319 -1.81 50.57 -7.35
N ASP A 320 -1.08 50.86 -8.44
CA ASP A 320 -1.73 51.22 -9.74
C ASP A 320 -2.48 49.99 -10.29
N LYS A 321 -3.69 50.21 -10.79
CA LYS A 321 -4.46 49.23 -11.54
C LYS A 321 -4.22 49.41 -13.03
N VAL A 322 -3.77 48.37 -13.66
CA VAL A 322 -3.38 48.38 -15.08
C VAL A 322 -4.10 47.26 -15.81
N ASP A 323 -4.69 47.61 -16.96
CA ASP A 323 -5.27 46.62 -17.85
C ASP A 323 -4.19 46.00 -18.73
N VAL A 324 -4.16 44.69 -18.76
CA VAL A 324 -3.16 43.93 -19.51
C VAL A 324 -3.82 42.82 -20.32
N ARG A 325 -3.19 42.45 -21.42
CA ARG A 325 -3.64 41.33 -22.24
C ARG A 325 -2.88 40.05 -21.85
N VAL A 326 -3.61 38.99 -21.71
CA VAL A 326 -3.04 37.65 -21.46
C VAL A 326 -2.46 37.10 -22.76
N THR A 327 -1.14 36.95 -22.82
CA THR A 327 -0.43 36.43 -23.98
C THR A 327 -0.25 34.93 -23.94
N ASN A 328 -0.10 34.38 -22.74
CA ASN A 328 0.05 32.97 -22.51
C ASN A 328 -0.48 32.59 -21.12
N VAL A 329 -0.95 31.33 -20.99
CA VAL A 329 -1.35 30.71 -19.74
C VAL A 329 -0.48 29.46 -19.54
N ASP A 330 0.47 29.52 -18.65
CA ASP A 330 1.35 28.39 -18.35
C ASP A 330 0.91 27.71 -17.07
N SER A 331 0.20 26.58 -17.24
CA SER A 331 -0.29 25.78 -16.13
C SER A 331 0.83 25.02 -15.39
N LYS A 332 1.99 24.82 -16.03
CA LYS A 332 3.12 24.11 -15.40
C LYS A 332 3.89 25.00 -14.45
N THR A 333 4.19 26.22 -14.89
CA THR A 333 4.90 27.23 -14.08
C THR A 333 3.95 28.07 -13.23
N ARG A 334 2.63 27.90 -13.40
CA ARG A 334 1.56 28.67 -12.72
C ARG A 334 1.75 30.16 -12.88
N ARG A 335 2.04 30.57 -14.11
CA ARG A 335 2.25 31.98 -14.49
C ARG A 335 1.42 32.38 -15.69
N LEU A 336 0.96 33.61 -15.65
CA LEU A 336 0.33 34.24 -16.78
C LEU A 336 1.38 35.06 -17.52
N GLY A 337 1.44 34.91 -18.82
CA GLY A 337 2.12 35.89 -19.69
C GLY A 337 1.23 37.12 -19.86
N LEU A 338 1.68 38.26 -19.40
CA LEU A 338 0.94 39.49 -19.40
C LEU A 338 1.69 40.56 -20.22
N SER A 339 0.97 41.35 -21.00
CA SER A 339 1.57 42.41 -21.82
C SER A 339 0.61 43.57 -22.01
N ILE A 340 1.05 44.76 -21.60
CA ILE A 340 0.35 46.03 -21.88
C ILE A 340 0.49 46.35 -23.37
N LYS A 341 1.70 46.17 -23.93
CA LYS A 341 1.98 46.32 -25.35
C LYS A 341 1.02 45.51 -26.23
N ALA A 342 0.76 44.25 -25.88
CA ALA A 342 -0.14 43.38 -26.63
C ALA A 342 -1.60 43.89 -26.59
N ARG A 343 -2.02 44.51 -25.46
CA ARG A 343 -3.31 45.19 -25.35
C ARG A 343 -3.39 46.40 -26.29
N GLU A 344 -2.41 47.31 -26.20
CA GLU A 344 -2.36 48.52 -27.03
C GLU A 344 -2.40 48.22 -28.53
N ILE A 345 -1.64 47.18 -28.97
CA ILE A 345 -1.65 46.75 -30.40
C ILE A 345 -3.00 46.16 -30.78
N ALA A 346 -3.68 45.45 -29.90
CA ALA A 346 -4.98 44.85 -30.18
C ALA A 346 -6.08 45.94 -30.27
N GLU A 347 -6.06 46.92 -29.37
CA GLU A 347 -6.98 48.06 -29.37
C GLU A 347 -6.83 48.90 -30.62
N GLU A 348 -5.60 49.18 -31.07
CA GLU A 348 -5.34 49.89 -32.30
C GLU A 348 -5.86 49.11 -33.52
N LYS A 349 -5.59 47.82 -33.59
CA LYS A 349 -6.07 46.98 -34.69
C LYS A 349 -7.60 46.95 -34.75
N GLU A 350 -8.25 46.84 -33.61
CA GLU A 350 -9.71 46.86 -33.51
C GLU A 350 -10.29 48.22 -33.89
N ALA A 351 -9.63 49.33 -33.48
CA ALA A 351 -10.03 50.68 -33.88
C ALA A 351 -9.90 50.89 -35.39
N VAL A 352 -8.83 50.39 -36.01
CA VAL A 352 -8.63 50.46 -37.47
C VAL A 352 -9.68 49.60 -38.20
N GLU A 353 -10.05 48.46 -37.68
CA GLU A 353 -11.11 47.61 -38.28
C GLU A 353 -12.50 48.22 -38.15
N GLN A 354 -12.80 48.92 -37.04
CA GLN A 354 -14.12 49.52 -36.81
C GLN A 354 -14.29 50.89 -37.47
N TYR A 355 -13.24 51.71 -37.51
CA TYR A 355 -13.32 53.10 -37.93
C TYR A 355 -12.47 53.40 -39.16
N GLY A 356 -11.63 52.43 -39.61
CA GLY A 356 -10.91 52.55 -40.89
C GLY A 356 -11.87 52.47 -42.04
N SER A 357 -12.05 53.62 -42.78
CA SER A 357 -12.92 53.62 -43.93
C SER A 357 -12.36 52.71 -45.02
N SER A 358 -13.21 51.85 -45.55
CA SER A 358 -12.92 50.98 -46.70
C SER A 358 -12.72 51.67 -48.01
N ASP A 359 -12.77 53.05 -47.99
CA ASP A 359 -12.77 53.88 -49.21
C ASP A 359 -11.45 54.61 -49.45
N SER A 360 -10.45 54.55 -48.60
CA SER A 360 -9.12 55.02 -48.87
C SER A 360 -8.20 53.88 -49.26
N GLY A 361 -8.15 53.58 -50.56
CA GLY A 361 -7.27 52.58 -51.15
C GLY A 361 -5.77 52.90 -51.10
N ALA A 362 -5.31 53.57 -50.08
CA ALA A 362 -3.90 53.76 -49.78
C ALA A 362 -3.56 53.14 -48.39
N SER A 363 -2.86 52.07 -48.43
CA SER A 363 -2.28 51.49 -47.22
C SER A 363 -1.33 52.52 -46.58
N LEU A 364 -1.31 52.57 -45.21
CA LEU A 364 -0.36 53.43 -44.48
C LEU A 364 1.09 53.28 -44.98
N GLY A 365 1.44 52.13 -45.56
CA GLY A 365 2.70 51.81 -46.19
C GLY A 365 2.91 52.58 -47.49
N ASP A 366 1.85 52.86 -48.22
CA ASP A 366 1.94 53.66 -49.49
C ASP A 366 2.11 55.15 -49.22
N ILE A 367 1.52 55.66 -48.15
CA ILE A 367 1.65 57.04 -47.71
C ILE A 367 3.07 57.28 -47.13
N LEU A 368 3.63 56.39 -46.37
CA LEU A 368 5.02 56.46 -45.90
C LEU A 368 6.04 56.26 -47.01
N GLY A 369 5.74 55.40 -48.00
CA GLY A 369 6.58 55.21 -49.18
C GLY A 369 6.59 56.45 -50.14
N ALA A 370 5.49 57.20 -50.21
CA ALA A 370 5.41 58.42 -50.95
C ALA A 370 6.13 59.62 -50.29
N ALA A 371 6.12 59.71 -48.96
CA ALA A 371 6.82 60.74 -48.20
C ALA A 371 8.36 60.62 -48.24
N LEU A 372 8.86 59.37 -48.41
CA LEU A 372 10.29 59.05 -48.50
C LEU A 372 10.89 59.22 -49.92
N LYS A 373 10.06 59.55 -50.94
CA LYS A 373 10.50 59.73 -52.32
C LYS A 373 10.55 61.19 -52.76
N THR A 374 10.32 62.17 -51.89
CA THR A 374 10.30 63.61 -52.24
C THR A 374 11.51 64.42 -51.71
N ASP A 375 12.57 63.75 -51.31
CA ASP A 375 13.88 64.37 -51.04
C ASP A 375 14.95 63.71 -51.93
N ASP A 376 15.04 64.12 -53.20
CA ASP A 376 16.20 64.17 -54.06
C ASP A 376 16.17 65.47 -54.92
#